data_6136ffd22bc93eb22b98b85bed861788
#
_entry.id   6136ffd22bc93eb22b98b85bed861788
#
_cell.length_a   1.000
_cell.length_b   1.000
_cell.length_c   1.000
_cell.angle_alpha   90.00
_cell.angle_beta   90.00
_cell.angle_gamma   90.00
#
_symmetry.space_group_name_H-M   'P 1'
#
loop_
_entity.id
_entity.type
_entity.pdbx_description
1 polymer ?
#
loop_
_entity_poly.entity_id
_entity_poly.type
_entity_poly.pdbx_seq_one_letter_code
_entity_poly.pdbx_strand_id
1 'polypeptide(L)'
;LSELDRFIDTFSKAIRGEMESMRKQLGSFEIPLGTGQQSDTNSSKKHAYHFSLPAANDKLHPGLECTLRCEKSEFHVQIIQVEANSIDIECDESLPLDDRKHILVIYPWFLYEKLLASLESLRDPMDFHIDSAMRLFGKRAPQIDPSQRPQLDHPGLNPSQMRAIELCCRSNLAFVWGPPGTGKTSTLAPLLAEMLHRGYRTLVTSTTNVAVDQALEKLLQLPVAQSALADQRIIRIGQIGGTTIDVSLQAMAAQRSKDLIAQLQIRQNKRLDRQEQLASCQKLLDKLKDDIDDGQLNLFAAETPRRNFTQDLRAIYPLHAGRHLRSLPTDRLKKLLERRQSQLERFVALCESRVEHMRQQLRQGERRTLERAQLVFSTMSGAYLNNHLKNERFDVVVIEEAGMAVLPTLFYCAALASQKIIAVGDPRQLPPIVQSRAPFVYRAMGRNIFDVSVPAPLNNDFVALLDTQYRMHPAIGRLVSDLYYDGQLRHDESTQLTIDIVDRAPYPGSPLILLDTMGQTQCQKTKSYSRVNESSARLAAELALHAANSGIQSIGVITPYNEQAKLIGKIMRELGLKKELAE
;
A
#
# COMPACT_ATOMS: atom_id res chain seq x y z
N LEU A 1 17.68 -15.04 28.89
CA LEU A 1 17.02 -14.35 27.78
C LEU A 1 17.18 -12.85 28.00
N SER A 2 17.69 -12.12 26.99
CA SER A 2 17.74 -10.67 27.01
C SER A 2 16.34 -10.05 27.14
N GLU A 3 16.25 -8.78 27.52
CA GLU A 3 14.95 -8.07 27.53
C GLU A 3 14.33 -8.04 26.14
N LEU A 4 15.14 -7.88 25.10
CA LEU A 4 14.74 -7.96 23.71
C LEU A 4 14.11 -9.32 23.36
N ASP A 5 14.75 -10.42 23.75
CA ASP A 5 14.23 -11.77 23.50
C ASP A 5 12.85 -11.96 24.10
N ARG A 6 12.63 -11.45 25.32
CA ARG A 6 11.31 -11.52 25.97
C ARG A 6 10.23 -10.75 25.20
N PHE A 7 10.57 -9.58 24.63
CA PHE A 7 9.65 -8.82 23.78
C PHE A 7 9.32 -9.58 22.51
N ILE A 8 10.34 -10.06 21.79
CA ILE A 8 10.17 -10.79 20.53
C ILE A 8 9.36 -12.07 20.78
N ASP A 9 9.67 -12.84 21.81
CA ASP A 9 8.94 -14.06 22.14
C ASP A 9 7.47 -13.78 22.50
N THR A 10 7.23 -12.71 23.27
CA THR A 10 5.87 -12.29 23.64
C THR A 10 5.06 -11.89 22.40
N PHE A 11 5.64 -11.07 21.53
CA PHE A 11 5.00 -10.64 20.30
C PHE A 11 4.80 -11.80 19.33
N SER A 12 5.80 -12.67 19.16
CA SER A 12 5.72 -13.86 18.29
C SER A 12 4.61 -14.81 18.73
N LYS A 13 4.48 -15.05 20.03
CA LYS A 13 3.40 -15.86 20.59
C LYS A 13 2.03 -15.22 20.35
N ALA A 14 1.91 -13.92 20.54
CA ALA A 14 0.65 -13.20 20.35
C ALA A 14 0.24 -13.16 18.88
N ILE A 15 1.18 -12.91 17.97
CA ILE A 15 0.94 -12.90 16.52
C ILE A 15 0.47 -14.28 16.05
N ARG A 16 1.10 -15.37 16.50
CA ARG A 16 0.65 -16.73 16.18
C ARG A 16 -0.78 -17.00 16.68
N GLY A 17 -1.12 -16.53 17.88
CA GLY A 17 -2.48 -16.62 18.42
C GLY A 17 -3.51 -15.81 17.63
N GLU A 18 -3.13 -14.63 17.13
CA GLU A 18 -3.96 -13.80 16.26
C GLU A 18 -4.18 -14.50 14.92
N MET A 19 -3.11 -14.99 14.27
CA MET A 19 -3.19 -15.72 13.00
C MET A 19 -4.10 -16.96 13.11
N GLU A 20 -4.03 -17.70 14.21
CA GLU A 20 -4.92 -18.85 14.44
C GLU A 20 -6.38 -18.42 14.53
N SER A 21 -6.66 -17.31 15.21
CA SER A 21 -8.01 -16.74 15.30
C SER A 21 -8.51 -16.26 13.94
N MET A 22 -7.66 -15.61 13.14
CA MET A 22 -8.01 -15.17 11.79
C MET A 22 -8.32 -16.34 10.86
N ARG A 23 -7.52 -17.41 10.91
CA ARG A 23 -7.76 -18.65 10.13
C ARG A 23 -9.12 -19.26 10.44
N LYS A 24 -9.54 -19.24 11.72
CA LYS A 24 -10.83 -19.79 12.17
C LYS A 24 -12.03 -18.90 11.81
N GLN A 25 -11.85 -17.59 11.78
CA GLN A 25 -12.96 -16.61 11.70
C GLN A 25 -13.14 -15.98 10.33
N LEU A 26 -12.06 -15.64 9.63
CA LEU A 26 -12.11 -14.83 8.40
C LEU A 26 -11.98 -15.65 7.12
N GLY A 27 -11.29 -16.79 7.17
CA GLY A 27 -10.94 -17.52 5.96
C GLY A 27 -10.05 -16.71 5.02
N SER A 28 -10.15 -16.98 3.71
CA SER A 28 -9.46 -16.24 2.65
C SER A 28 -10.34 -15.17 2.01
N PHE A 29 -9.71 -14.15 1.44
CA PHE A 29 -10.38 -13.19 0.54
C PHE A 29 -10.16 -13.60 -0.91
N GLU A 30 -11.21 -13.61 -1.70
CA GLU A 30 -11.19 -13.94 -3.12
C GLU A 30 -11.40 -12.68 -3.96
N ILE A 31 -10.46 -12.40 -4.86
CA ILE A 31 -10.53 -11.26 -5.79
C ILE A 31 -10.55 -11.83 -7.21
N PRO A 32 -11.64 -11.69 -7.95
CA PRO A 32 -11.69 -12.08 -9.35
C PRO A 32 -10.76 -11.18 -10.15
N LEU A 33 -9.91 -11.77 -10.97
CA LEU A 33 -9.08 -11.07 -11.94
C LEU A 33 -9.77 -11.10 -13.30
N GLY A 34 -9.53 -10.07 -14.09
CA GLY A 34 -10.00 -10.02 -15.47
C GLY A 34 -9.02 -10.71 -16.44
N THR A 35 -8.93 -10.20 -17.67
CA THR A 35 -8.03 -10.76 -18.70
C THR A 35 -6.58 -10.68 -18.26
N GLY A 36 -5.87 -11.81 -18.40
CA GLY A 36 -4.45 -11.93 -18.11
C GLY A 36 -3.61 -11.98 -19.39
N GLN A 37 -2.45 -11.39 -19.33
CA GLN A 37 -1.43 -11.47 -20.40
C GLN A 37 -0.09 -11.81 -19.78
N GLN A 38 0.67 -12.69 -20.43
CA GLN A 38 2.03 -12.93 -19.99
C GLN A 38 2.87 -11.69 -20.30
N SER A 39 3.46 -11.13 -19.27
CA SER A 39 4.44 -10.06 -19.39
C SER A 39 5.86 -10.64 -19.40
N ASP A 40 6.84 -9.85 -19.82
CA ASP A 40 8.22 -10.28 -19.83
C ASP A 40 8.69 -10.71 -18.44
N THR A 41 9.31 -11.88 -18.35
CA THR A 41 9.86 -12.43 -17.12
C THR A 41 10.95 -11.53 -16.52
N ASN A 42 10.85 -11.22 -15.23
CA ASN A 42 11.87 -10.47 -14.50
C ASN A 42 13.12 -11.30 -14.13
N SER A 43 13.06 -12.62 -14.23
CA SER A 43 14.18 -13.51 -13.98
C SER A 43 14.09 -14.73 -14.89
N SER A 44 15.22 -15.38 -15.16
CA SER A 44 15.32 -16.57 -16.00
C SER A 44 14.59 -17.82 -15.47
N LYS A 45 13.89 -17.72 -14.34
CA LYS A 45 13.19 -18.84 -13.68
C LYS A 45 11.73 -18.56 -13.31
N LYS A 46 11.26 -17.30 -13.41
CA LYS A 46 9.88 -16.94 -13.02
C LYS A 46 9.12 -16.32 -14.18
N HIS A 47 7.86 -16.64 -14.28
CA HIS A 47 6.94 -16.10 -15.28
C HIS A 47 6.19 -14.91 -14.70
N ALA A 48 6.19 -13.78 -15.39
CA ALA A 48 5.44 -12.59 -15.00
C ALA A 48 4.16 -12.46 -15.84
N TYR A 49 3.09 -12.00 -15.17
CA TYR A 49 1.76 -11.87 -15.76
C TYR A 49 1.12 -10.56 -15.35
N HIS A 50 0.45 -9.93 -16.29
CA HIS A 50 -0.36 -8.73 -16.09
C HIS A 50 -1.83 -9.09 -16.15
N PHE A 51 -2.60 -8.72 -15.11
CA PHE A 51 -4.05 -8.94 -15.05
C PHE A 51 -4.77 -7.62 -14.83
N SER A 52 -5.96 -7.47 -15.44
CA SER A 52 -6.85 -6.37 -15.12
C SER A 52 -7.59 -6.62 -13.80
N LEU A 53 -7.80 -5.56 -13.02
CA LEU A 53 -8.58 -5.56 -11.79
C LEU A 53 -9.94 -4.90 -12.03
N PRO A 54 -11.05 -5.48 -11.52
CA PRO A 54 -12.39 -4.87 -11.65
C PRO A 54 -12.52 -3.55 -10.89
N ALA A 55 -11.77 -3.38 -9.81
CA ALA A 55 -11.71 -2.18 -8.99
C ALA A 55 -10.41 -2.14 -8.17
N ALA A 56 -10.00 -0.94 -7.75
CA ALA A 56 -8.92 -0.77 -6.79
C ALA A 56 -9.22 -1.53 -5.48
N ASN A 57 -8.21 -2.14 -4.89
CA ASN A 57 -8.37 -2.95 -3.69
C ASN A 57 -7.21 -2.72 -2.72
N ASP A 58 -7.51 -2.10 -1.58
CA ASP A 58 -6.53 -1.73 -0.54
C ASP A 58 -5.84 -2.93 0.13
N LYS A 59 -6.32 -4.16 -0.13
CA LYS A 59 -5.73 -5.39 0.39
C LYS A 59 -4.57 -5.91 -0.46
N LEU A 60 -4.38 -5.34 -1.66
CA LEU A 60 -3.32 -5.73 -2.58
C LEU A 60 -2.09 -4.86 -2.35
N HIS A 61 -0.95 -5.50 -2.14
CA HIS A 61 0.33 -4.81 -1.95
C HIS A 61 1.43 -5.51 -2.72
N PRO A 62 2.40 -4.78 -3.28
CA PRO A 62 3.61 -5.38 -3.82
C PRO A 62 4.32 -6.24 -2.77
N GLY A 63 4.83 -7.40 -3.17
CA GLY A 63 5.47 -8.37 -2.28
C GLY A 63 4.50 -9.33 -1.57
N LEU A 64 3.17 -9.17 -1.75
CA LEU A 64 2.18 -10.08 -1.19
C LEU A 64 2.26 -11.43 -1.90
N GLU A 65 2.43 -12.51 -1.14
CA GLU A 65 2.33 -13.88 -1.61
C GLU A 65 0.87 -14.35 -1.53
N CYS A 66 0.34 -14.83 -2.64
CA CYS A 66 -1.06 -15.20 -2.80
C CYS A 66 -1.16 -16.54 -3.50
N THR A 67 -2.36 -17.08 -3.54
CA THR A 67 -2.69 -18.22 -4.40
C THR A 67 -3.54 -17.74 -5.56
N LEU A 68 -3.12 -17.99 -6.80
CA LEU A 68 -3.97 -17.80 -7.97
C LEU A 68 -4.69 -19.11 -8.26
N ARG A 69 -6.01 -19.08 -8.16
CA ARG A 69 -6.87 -20.23 -8.49
C ARG A 69 -7.39 -20.09 -9.92
N CYS A 70 -7.10 -21.09 -10.75
CA CYS A 70 -7.56 -21.22 -12.12
C CYS A 70 -8.40 -22.49 -12.20
N GLU A 71 -9.73 -22.42 -12.10
CA GLU A 71 -10.65 -23.55 -12.00
C GLU A 71 -10.29 -24.55 -10.88
N LYS A 72 -9.59 -25.65 -11.22
CA LYS A 72 -9.16 -26.73 -10.30
C LYS A 72 -7.70 -26.67 -9.90
N SER A 73 -6.92 -25.78 -10.53
CA SER A 73 -5.49 -25.65 -10.27
C SER A 73 -5.21 -24.42 -9.42
N GLU A 74 -4.30 -24.56 -8.48
CA GLU A 74 -3.85 -23.47 -7.61
C GLU A 74 -2.34 -23.23 -7.82
N PHE A 75 -1.98 -21.98 -8.03
CA PHE A 75 -0.61 -21.55 -8.27
C PHE A 75 -0.16 -20.59 -7.19
N HIS A 76 1.03 -20.78 -6.67
CA HIS A 76 1.62 -19.81 -5.76
C HIS A 76 2.18 -18.64 -6.55
N VAL A 77 1.72 -17.43 -6.25
CA VAL A 77 2.09 -16.22 -6.97
C VAL A 77 2.50 -15.11 -6.02
N GLN A 78 3.39 -14.25 -6.48
CA GLN A 78 3.78 -13.05 -5.76
C GLN A 78 3.35 -11.80 -6.54
N ILE A 79 2.76 -10.84 -5.85
CA ILE A 79 2.39 -9.56 -6.43
C ILE A 79 3.65 -8.72 -6.60
N ILE A 80 3.93 -8.28 -7.84
CA ILE A 80 5.07 -7.41 -8.17
C ILE A 80 4.65 -5.94 -8.06
N GLN A 81 3.52 -5.60 -8.69
CA GLN A 81 3.01 -4.24 -8.79
C GLN A 81 1.49 -4.23 -8.72
N VAL A 82 0.92 -3.18 -8.15
CA VAL A 82 -0.52 -2.96 -8.10
C VAL A 82 -0.80 -1.54 -8.54
N GLU A 83 -1.72 -1.40 -9.50
CA GLU A 83 -2.27 -0.13 -9.96
C GLU A 83 -3.77 -0.08 -9.69
N ALA A 84 -4.43 1.04 -9.96
CA ALA A 84 -5.85 1.19 -9.69
C ALA A 84 -6.73 0.12 -10.37
N ASN A 85 -6.38 -0.27 -11.61
CA ASN A 85 -7.16 -1.18 -12.44
C ASN A 85 -6.35 -2.38 -12.96
N SER A 86 -5.15 -2.61 -12.46
CA SER A 86 -4.30 -3.70 -12.91
C SER A 86 -3.37 -4.23 -11.81
N ILE A 87 -2.88 -5.45 -12.00
CA ILE A 87 -1.95 -6.12 -11.11
C ILE A 87 -0.93 -6.91 -11.92
N ASP A 88 0.34 -6.80 -11.53
CA ASP A 88 1.41 -7.63 -12.04
C ASP A 88 1.78 -8.68 -11.00
N ILE A 89 1.81 -9.93 -11.42
CA ILE A 89 2.19 -11.06 -10.56
C ILE A 89 3.32 -11.86 -11.19
N GLU A 90 4.12 -12.52 -10.37
CA GLU A 90 5.10 -13.51 -10.81
C GLU A 90 4.81 -14.89 -10.22
N CYS A 91 5.12 -15.92 -10.99
CA CYS A 91 4.93 -17.32 -10.64
C CYS A 91 6.13 -18.16 -11.10
N ASP A 92 6.46 -19.21 -10.36
CA ASP A 92 7.50 -20.15 -10.75
C ASP A 92 7.04 -21.10 -11.87
N GLU A 93 5.73 -21.26 -12.04
CA GLU A 93 5.09 -22.13 -13.03
C GLU A 93 4.39 -21.31 -14.12
N SER A 94 4.24 -21.91 -15.31
CA SER A 94 3.48 -21.27 -16.39
C SER A 94 1.98 -21.33 -16.10
N LEU A 95 1.33 -20.15 -16.10
CA LEU A 95 -0.11 -20.02 -15.86
C LEU A 95 -0.92 -20.24 -17.15
N PRO A 96 -2.06 -20.94 -17.07
CA PRO A 96 -3.01 -21.01 -18.18
C PRO A 96 -3.72 -19.65 -18.32
N LEU A 97 -3.56 -19.00 -19.47
CA LEU A 97 -4.14 -17.67 -19.78
C LEU A 97 -5.38 -17.74 -20.71
N ASP A 98 -5.90 -18.93 -20.93
CA ASP A 98 -7.13 -19.12 -21.69
C ASP A 98 -8.33 -18.44 -20.97
N ASP A 99 -9.51 -18.40 -21.60
CA ASP A 99 -10.72 -17.68 -21.11
C ASP A 99 -11.26 -18.17 -19.76
N ARG A 100 -10.43 -18.75 -18.91
CA ARG A 100 -10.78 -19.24 -17.58
C ARG A 100 -10.87 -18.09 -16.58
N LYS A 101 -11.74 -18.30 -15.58
CA LYS A 101 -11.80 -17.37 -14.44
C LYS A 101 -10.56 -17.52 -13.56
N HIS A 102 -9.85 -16.44 -13.41
CA HIS A 102 -8.73 -16.33 -12.48
C HIS A 102 -9.19 -15.67 -11.20
N ILE A 103 -8.92 -16.29 -10.06
CA ILE A 103 -9.28 -15.77 -8.73
C ILE A 103 -8.03 -15.69 -7.89
N LEU A 104 -7.69 -14.49 -7.44
CA LEU A 104 -6.59 -14.28 -6.51
C LEU A 104 -7.11 -14.52 -5.09
N VAL A 105 -6.51 -15.47 -4.39
CA VAL A 105 -6.85 -15.84 -3.01
C VAL A 105 -5.81 -15.25 -2.08
N ILE A 106 -6.25 -14.35 -1.20
CA ILE A 106 -5.40 -13.66 -0.24
C ILE A 106 -5.71 -14.16 1.16
N TYR A 107 -4.66 -14.43 1.90
CA TYR A 107 -4.75 -14.83 3.29
C TYR A 107 -4.47 -13.63 4.21
N PRO A 108 -5.43 -13.17 5.01
CA PRO A 108 -5.28 -11.94 5.81
C PRO A 108 -4.15 -12.01 6.83
N TRP A 109 -3.68 -13.21 7.21
CA TRP A 109 -2.57 -13.40 8.14
C TRP A 109 -1.18 -13.29 7.51
N PHE A 110 -1.07 -13.17 6.18
CA PHE A 110 0.21 -12.99 5.48
C PHE A 110 1.06 -11.85 6.06
N LEU A 111 0.43 -10.69 6.33
CA LEU A 111 1.12 -9.54 6.92
C LEU A 111 1.75 -9.89 8.28
N TYR A 112 1.10 -10.72 9.06
CA TYR A 112 1.60 -11.19 10.36
C TYR A 112 2.74 -12.20 10.21
N GLU A 113 2.73 -13.06 9.18
CA GLU A 113 3.85 -13.96 8.86
C GLU A 113 5.12 -13.16 8.53
N LYS A 114 4.99 -12.13 7.70
CA LYS A 114 6.12 -11.24 7.38
C LYS A 114 6.57 -10.40 8.58
N LEU A 115 5.64 -9.93 9.40
CA LEU A 115 5.97 -9.22 10.64
C LEU A 115 6.74 -10.12 11.62
N LEU A 116 6.34 -11.39 11.76
CA LEU A 116 7.09 -12.36 12.56
C LEU A 116 8.54 -12.50 12.10
N ALA A 117 8.76 -12.70 10.80
CA ALA A 117 10.11 -12.79 10.24
C ALA A 117 10.93 -11.53 10.50
N SER A 118 10.29 -10.36 10.40
CA SER A 118 10.96 -9.07 10.63
C SER A 118 11.25 -8.83 12.12
N LEU A 119 10.42 -9.29 13.03
CA LEU A 119 10.71 -9.24 14.47
C LEU A 119 11.85 -10.18 14.85
N GLU A 120 11.92 -11.37 14.25
CA GLU A 120 13.05 -12.28 14.48
C GLU A 120 14.38 -11.70 13.99
N SER A 121 14.38 -10.93 12.90
CA SER A 121 15.60 -10.25 12.44
C SER A 121 16.14 -9.20 13.41
N LEU A 122 15.30 -8.66 14.32
CA LEU A 122 15.73 -7.74 15.38
C LEU A 122 16.66 -8.39 16.42
N ARG A 123 16.78 -9.73 16.45
CA ARG A 123 17.71 -10.44 17.32
C ARG A 123 19.17 -10.23 16.91
N ASP A 124 19.41 -9.80 15.68
CA ASP A 124 20.73 -9.36 15.25
C ASP A 124 20.90 -7.87 15.58
N PRO A 125 21.65 -7.51 16.65
CA PRO A 125 21.75 -6.13 17.10
C PRO A 125 22.59 -5.24 16.18
N MET A 126 23.33 -5.81 15.24
CA MET A 126 24.18 -5.04 14.31
C MET A 126 23.34 -4.18 13.35
N ASP A 127 22.11 -4.59 13.11
CA ASP A 127 21.25 -4.01 12.08
C ASP A 127 20.13 -3.10 12.62
N PHE A 128 19.96 -2.93 13.95
CA PHE A 128 18.79 -2.24 14.49
C PHE A 128 19.10 -1.41 15.75
N HIS A 129 18.36 -0.30 15.91
CA HIS A 129 18.46 0.58 17.09
C HIS A 129 17.43 0.17 18.16
N ILE A 130 17.69 -0.94 18.82
CA ILE A 130 16.76 -1.54 19.80
C ILE A 130 16.43 -0.59 20.95
N ASP A 131 17.37 0.25 21.39
CA ASP A 131 17.11 1.23 22.47
C ASP A 131 16.00 2.22 22.10
N SER A 132 15.84 2.56 20.83
CA SER A 132 14.75 3.40 20.37
C SER A 132 13.40 2.69 20.51
N ALA A 133 13.29 1.42 20.12
CA ALA A 133 12.09 0.62 20.33
C ALA A 133 11.80 0.46 21.85
N MET A 134 12.81 0.15 22.66
CA MET A 134 12.66 0.03 24.11
C MET A 134 12.21 1.35 24.74
N ARG A 135 12.68 2.51 24.23
CA ARG A 135 12.26 3.83 24.69
C ARG A 135 10.79 4.08 24.37
N LEU A 136 10.33 3.76 23.15
CA LEU A 136 8.91 3.87 22.78
C LEU A 136 8.01 3.03 23.71
N PHE A 137 8.51 1.90 24.22
CA PHE A 137 7.77 1.01 25.13
C PHE A 137 8.01 1.29 26.62
N GLY A 138 8.59 2.46 26.97
CA GLY A 138 8.80 2.89 28.36
C GLY A 138 9.84 2.06 29.11
N LYS A 139 10.75 1.35 28.40
CA LYS A 139 11.83 0.54 28.99
C LYS A 139 13.17 1.25 29.02
N ARG A 140 13.28 2.39 28.38
CA ARG A 140 14.42 3.31 28.44
C ARG A 140 13.90 4.71 28.65
N ALA A 141 14.59 5.46 29.50
CA ALA A 141 14.21 6.84 29.76
C ALA A 141 14.43 7.71 28.52
N PRO A 142 13.41 8.50 28.12
CA PRO A 142 13.61 9.53 27.11
C PRO A 142 14.54 10.64 27.61
N GLN A 143 15.11 11.40 26.67
CA GLN A 143 16.01 12.51 26.96
C GLN A 143 15.53 13.76 26.23
N ILE A 144 15.66 14.91 26.90
CA ILE A 144 15.40 16.23 26.34
C ILE A 144 16.73 16.99 26.24
N ASP A 145 17.04 17.49 25.03
CA ASP A 145 18.10 18.44 24.80
C ASP A 145 17.52 19.86 24.65
N PRO A 146 17.66 20.73 25.64
CA PRO A 146 17.11 22.08 25.62
C PRO A 146 17.68 22.97 24.51
N SER A 147 18.83 22.63 23.94
CA SER A 147 19.48 23.38 22.87
C SER A 147 18.80 23.19 21.51
N GLN A 148 18.09 22.09 21.31
CA GLN A 148 17.45 21.70 20.06
C GLN A 148 16.09 22.39 19.89
N ARG A 149 16.07 23.69 19.61
CA ARG A 149 14.83 24.46 19.36
C ARG A 149 14.46 24.43 17.87
N PRO A 150 13.17 24.63 17.51
CA PRO A 150 12.78 24.86 16.12
C PRO A 150 13.61 25.95 15.46
N GLN A 151 13.99 25.73 14.21
CA GLN A 151 14.87 26.63 13.43
C GLN A 151 14.10 27.39 12.34
N LEU A 152 12.94 26.90 11.95
CA LEU A 152 12.07 27.53 10.97
C LEU A 152 10.98 28.34 11.67
N ASP A 153 10.54 29.39 11.00
CA ASP A 153 9.34 30.11 11.40
C ASP A 153 8.09 29.38 10.88
N HIS A 154 7.10 29.22 11.75
CA HIS A 154 5.87 28.49 11.45
C HIS A 154 4.64 29.39 11.67
N PRO A 155 4.44 30.39 10.80
CA PRO A 155 3.29 31.28 10.91
C PRO A 155 1.96 30.50 10.76
N GLY A 156 0.98 30.82 11.58
CA GLY A 156 -0.34 30.22 11.52
C GLY A 156 -0.53 28.97 12.41
N LEU A 157 0.50 28.53 13.11
CA LEU A 157 0.34 27.51 14.15
C LEU A 157 -0.11 28.13 15.48
N ASN A 158 -1.02 27.44 16.15
CA ASN A 158 -1.42 27.83 17.50
C ASN A 158 -0.35 27.45 18.55
N PRO A 159 -0.46 27.99 19.81
CA PRO A 159 0.53 27.72 20.84
C PRO A 159 0.70 26.23 21.19
N SER A 160 -0.35 25.41 21.12
CA SER A 160 -0.25 23.97 21.41
C SER A 160 0.48 23.21 20.30
N GLN A 161 0.25 23.60 19.05
CA GLN A 161 0.96 23.04 17.89
C GLN A 161 2.45 23.42 17.92
N MET A 162 2.78 24.68 18.28
CA MET A 162 4.17 25.11 18.45
C MET A 162 4.88 24.34 19.57
N ARG A 163 4.23 24.14 20.72
CA ARG A 163 4.76 23.31 21.82
C ARG A 163 5.04 21.88 21.36
N ALA A 164 4.17 21.31 20.53
CA ALA A 164 4.37 19.96 19.97
C ALA A 164 5.61 19.91 19.09
N ILE A 165 5.82 20.85 18.18
CA ILE A 165 7.02 20.94 17.35
C ILE A 165 8.28 21.12 18.21
N GLU A 166 8.23 22.02 19.19
CA GLU A 166 9.34 22.25 20.10
C GLU A 166 9.72 20.97 20.86
N LEU A 167 8.76 20.25 21.41
CA LEU A 167 8.99 18.96 22.07
C LEU A 167 9.64 17.95 21.12
N CYS A 168 9.12 17.79 19.89
CA CYS A 168 9.67 16.88 18.89
C CYS A 168 11.10 17.24 18.48
N CYS A 169 11.43 18.52 18.41
CA CYS A 169 12.81 18.95 18.15
C CYS A 169 13.75 18.64 19.31
N ARG A 170 13.33 18.84 20.55
CA ARG A 170 14.16 18.73 21.75
C ARG A 170 14.29 17.32 22.29
N SER A 171 13.27 16.47 22.09
CA SER A 171 13.23 15.12 22.65
C SER A 171 13.64 14.04 21.67
N ASN A 172 14.24 12.96 22.20
CA ASN A 172 14.50 11.74 21.44
C ASN A 172 13.29 10.77 21.43
N LEU A 173 12.24 11.08 22.23
CA LEU A 173 10.92 10.48 22.17
C LEU A 173 9.87 11.57 22.41
N ALA A 174 8.93 11.74 21.50
CA ALA A 174 7.81 12.65 21.67
C ALA A 174 6.50 11.97 21.30
N PHE A 175 5.48 12.20 22.11
CA PHE A 175 4.11 11.86 21.79
C PHE A 175 3.33 13.13 21.49
N VAL A 176 2.72 13.19 20.30
CA VAL A 176 1.79 14.26 19.93
C VAL A 176 0.38 13.71 20.04
N TRP A 177 -0.30 14.10 21.10
CA TRP A 177 -1.69 13.73 21.30
C TRP A 177 -2.61 14.74 20.59
N GLY A 178 -3.21 14.31 19.51
CA GLY A 178 -4.08 15.14 18.68
C GLY A 178 -5.51 14.62 18.64
N PRO A 179 -6.43 15.16 19.46
CA PRO A 179 -7.85 14.91 19.34
C PRO A 179 -8.42 15.21 17.95
N PRO A 180 -9.67 14.80 17.64
CA PRO A 180 -10.28 15.06 16.35
C PRO A 180 -10.33 16.55 16.01
N GLY A 181 -9.91 16.90 14.78
CA GLY A 181 -9.98 18.28 14.29
C GLY A 181 -8.92 19.25 14.83
N THR A 182 -7.95 18.79 15.64
CA THR A 182 -6.92 19.67 16.23
C THR A 182 -5.72 19.93 15.31
N GLY A 183 -5.76 19.47 14.07
CA GLY A 183 -4.72 19.75 13.09
C GLY A 183 -3.46 18.90 13.24
N LYS A 184 -3.59 17.60 13.59
CA LYS A 184 -2.46 16.64 13.60
C LYS A 184 -1.61 16.75 12.33
N THR A 185 -2.22 16.57 11.17
CA THR A 185 -1.52 16.61 9.87
C THR A 185 -0.99 18.00 9.54
N SER A 186 -1.71 19.07 9.98
CA SER A 186 -1.25 20.46 9.82
C SER A 186 -0.03 20.78 10.72
N THR A 187 0.12 20.11 11.86
CA THR A 187 1.30 20.21 12.74
C THR A 187 2.44 19.33 12.21
N LEU A 188 2.11 18.18 11.62
CA LEU A 188 3.09 17.22 11.10
C LEU A 188 3.88 17.81 9.93
N ALA A 189 3.26 18.53 8.99
CA ALA A 189 3.94 19.11 7.85
C ALA A 189 5.06 20.09 8.23
N PRO A 190 4.84 21.12 9.11
CA PRO A 190 5.90 21.96 9.64
C PRO A 190 6.99 21.18 10.41
N LEU A 191 6.61 20.16 11.17
CA LEU A 191 7.57 19.30 11.87
C LEU A 191 8.49 18.58 10.87
N LEU A 192 7.94 18.04 9.78
CA LEU A 192 8.74 17.38 8.73
C LEU A 192 9.64 18.38 7.99
N ALA A 193 9.19 19.63 7.84
CA ALA A 193 10.03 20.72 7.33
C ALA A 193 11.23 20.99 8.23
N GLU A 194 11.05 20.98 9.57
CA GLU A 194 12.15 21.06 10.53
C GLU A 194 13.12 19.88 10.39
N MET A 195 12.64 18.64 10.25
CA MET A 195 13.49 17.46 10.06
C MET A 195 14.30 17.57 8.76
N LEU A 196 13.65 18.03 7.69
CA LEU A 196 14.30 18.26 6.39
C LEU A 196 15.37 19.35 6.47
N HIS A 197 15.08 20.48 7.14
CA HIS A 197 16.01 21.58 7.33
C HIS A 197 17.26 21.18 8.13
N ARG A 198 17.06 20.33 9.14
CA ARG A 198 18.14 19.78 9.98
C ARG A 198 18.97 18.70 9.28
N GLY A 199 18.58 18.28 8.09
CA GLY A 199 19.27 17.22 7.35
C GLY A 199 19.02 15.81 7.89
N TYR A 200 18.02 15.61 8.76
CA TYR A 200 17.69 14.28 9.28
C TYR A 200 17.10 13.41 8.17
N ARG A 201 17.57 12.17 8.11
CA ARG A 201 16.95 11.13 7.31
C ARG A 201 15.75 10.58 8.08
N THR A 202 14.52 10.85 7.60
CA THR A 202 13.28 10.62 8.35
C THR A 202 12.37 9.66 7.61
N LEU A 203 11.90 8.61 8.31
CA LEU A 203 10.80 7.75 7.86
C LEU A 203 9.49 8.31 8.42
N VAL A 204 8.53 8.59 7.56
CA VAL A 204 7.16 8.95 7.93
C VAL A 204 6.27 7.75 7.62
N THR A 205 5.60 7.22 8.64
CA THR A 205 4.83 5.99 8.49
C THR A 205 3.47 6.08 9.18
N SER A 206 2.47 5.41 8.60
CA SER A 206 1.12 5.32 9.15
C SER A 206 0.51 3.95 8.86
N THR A 207 -0.65 3.65 9.43
CA THR A 207 -1.38 2.40 9.22
C THR A 207 -2.01 2.29 7.83
N THR A 208 -2.30 3.42 7.17
CA THR A 208 -2.99 3.48 5.87
C THR A 208 -2.23 4.30 4.83
N ASN A 209 -2.42 3.98 3.55
CA ASN A 209 -1.88 4.78 2.44
C ASN A 209 -2.44 6.20 2.45
N VAL A 210 -3.75 6.36 2.71
CA VAL A 210 -4.42 7.67 2.74
C VAL A 210 -3.78 8.62 3.74
N ALA A 211 -3.49 8.16 4.97
CA ALA A 211 -2.86 8.99 5.99
C ALA A 211 -1.44 9.41 5.58
N VAL A 212 -0.65 8.47 5.04
CA VAL A 212 0.70 8.76 4.52
C VAL A 212 0.66 9.79 3.39
N ASP A 213 -0.29 9.63 2.45
CA ASP A 213 -0.43 10.52 1.30
C ASP A 213 -0.91 11.92 1.72
N GLN A 214 -1.83 12.02 2.71
CA GLN A 214 -2.26 13.30 3.29
C GLN A 214 -1.11 14.05 4.00
N ALA A 215 -0.26 13.34 4.73
CA ALA A 215 0.92 13.94 5.36
C ALA A 215 1.90 14.48 4.30
N LEU A 216 2.12 13.73 3.22
CA LEU A 216 2.94 14.13 2.09
C LEU A 216 2.36 15.35 1.37
N GLU A 217 1.07 15.35 1.03
CA GLU A 217 0.40 16.46 0.35
C GLU A 217 0.49 17.76 1.14
N LYS A 218 0.28 17.69 2.46
CA LYS A 218 0.42 18.86 3.34
C LYS A 218 1.84 19.39 3.38
N LEU A 219 2.84 18.51 3.42
CA LEU A 219 4.25 18.90 3.36
C LEU A 219 4.58 19.59 2.03
N LEU A 220 4.11 19.05 0.91
CA LEU A 220 4.38 19.58 -0.43
C LEU A 220 3.79 20.99 -0.67
N GLN A 221 2.87 21.46 0.17
CA GLN A 221 2.37 22.83 0.17
C GLN A 221 3.38 23.83 0.75
N LEU A 222 4.42 23.38 1.47
CA LEU A 222 5.40 24.24 2.09
C LEU A 222 6.55 24.58 1.13
N PRO A 223 7.05 25.84 1.09
CA PRO A 223 8.12 26.23 0.17
C PRO A 223 9.40 25.41 0.30
N VAL A 224 9.79 25.03 1.53
CA VAL A 224 10.98 24.22 1.78
C VAL A 224 10.89 22.83 1.14
N ALA A 225 9.70 22.27 1.03
CA ALA A 225 9.48 20.97 0.41
C ALA A 225 9.62 21.02 -1.12
N GLN A 226 9.33 22.14 -1.75
CA GLN A 226 9.47 22.30 -3.20
C GLN A 226 10.93 22.17 -3.66
N SER A 227 11.87 22.79 -2.95
CA SER A 227 13.31 22.61 -3.22
C SER A 227 13.75 21.16 -2.99
N ALA A 228 13.32 20.54 -1.89
CA ALA A 228 13.65 19.16 -1.59
C ALA A 228 13.06 18.17 -2.59
N LEU A 229 11.88 18.47 -3.15
CA LEU A 229 11.26 17.68 -4.22
C LEU A 229 12.08 17.77 -5.52
N ALA A 230 12.49 18.98 -5.91
CA ALA A 230 13.34 19.19 -7.09
C ALA A 230 14.68 18.43 -6.98
N ASP A 231 15.24 18.37 -5.79
CA ASP A 231 16.46 17.62 -5.48
C ASP A 231 16.23 16.10 -5.27
N GLN A 232 14.97 15.64 -5.40
CA GLN A 232 14.57 14.24 -5.17
C GLN A 232 14.93 13.73 -3.76
N ARG A 233 14.80 14.60 -2.75
CA ARG A 233 15.02 14.26 -1.33
C ARG A 233 13.76 13.78 -0.62
N ILE A 234 12.60 13.83 -1.29
CA ILE A 234 11.31 13.35 -0.79
C ILE A 234 10.85 12.22 -1.69
N ILE A 235 10.58 11.05 -1.12
CA ILE A 235 10.09 9.88 -1.85
C ILE A 235 8.94 9.18 -1.12
N ARG A 236 8.07 8.56 -1.90
CA ARG A 236 6.98 7.70 -1.43
C ARG A 236 7.23 6.26 -1.88
N ILE A 237 7.17 5.32 -0.95
CA ILE A 237 7.35 3.89 -1.20
C ILE A 237 6.04 3.16 -0.89
N GLY A 238 5.52 2.44 -1.87
CA GLY A 238 4.24 1.74 -1.82
C GLY A 238 3.19 2.39 -2.73
N GLN A 239 1.93 1.94 -2.61
CA GLN A 239 0.81 2.46 -3.40
C GLN A 239 0.55 3.94 -3.11
N ILE A 240 0.39 4.73 -4.16
CA ILE A 240 0.02 6.14 -4.08
C ILE A 240 -1.45 6.26 -4.50
N GLY A 241 -2.30 6.75 -3.61
CA GLY A 241 -3.75 6.76 -3.82
C GLY A 241 -4.36 8.10 -4.28
N GLY A 242 -3.63 9.21 -4.24
CA GLY A 242 -4.29 10.51 -4.43
C GLY A 242 -3.41 11.72 -4.72
N THR A 243 -2.08 11.59 -4.77
CA THR A 243 -1.21 12.74 -5.04
C THR A 243 -1.17 13.08 -6.52
N THR A 244 -1.31 14.36 -6.85
CA THR A 244 -1.16 14.89 -8.22
C THR A 244 0.28 14.85 -8.73
N ILE A 245 1.26 14.65 -7.84
CA ILE A 245 2.68 14.59 -8.14
C ILE A 245 3.17 13.18 -7.87
N ASP A 246 3.70 12.51 -8.89
CA ASP A 246 4.30 11.19 -8.72
C ASP A 246 5.69 11.30 -8.08
N VAL A 247 5.73 11.09 -6.77
CA VAL A 247 6.95 11.04 -5.94
C VAL A 247 7.36 9.62 -5.60
N SER A 248 6.87 8.62 -6.37
CA SER A 248 7.26 7.23 -6.17
C SER A 248 8.76 7.04 -6.37
N LEU A 249 9.34 6.06 -5.65
CA LEU A 249 10.75 5.70 -5.82
C LEU A 249 11.06 5.36 -7.27
N GLN A 250 10.15 4.63 -7.93
CA GLN A 250 10.28 4.23 -9.33
C GLN A 250 10.26 5.46 -10.27
N ALA A 251 9.32 6.38 -10.10
CA ALA A 251 9.23 7.58 -10.93
C ALA A 251 10.46 8.48 -10.76
N MET A 252 10.92 8.68 -9.54
CA MET A 252 12.11 9.47 -9.23
C MET A 252 13.39 8.84 -9.81
N ALA A 253 13.55 7.53 -9.70
CA ALA A 253 14.65 6.79 -10.31
C ALA A 253 14.55 6.79 -11.84
N ALA A 254 13.34 6.63 -12.39
CA ALA A 254 13.08 6.64 -13.83
C ALA A 254 13.41 8.00 -14.46
N GLN A 255 13.12 9.11 -13.80
CA GLN A 255 13.44 10.45 -14.28
C GLN A 255 14.95 10.63 -14.51
N ARG A 256 15.79 10.00 -13.69
CA ARG A 256 17.26 9.98 -13.86
C ARG A 256 17.76 9.00 -14.91
N SER A 257 16.96 7.99 -15.22
CA SER A 257 17.35 6.85 -16.05
C SER A 257 16.56 6.78 -17.37
N LYS A 258 15.99 7.89 -17.84
CA LYS A 258 15.13 7.94 -19.04
C LYS A 258 15.76 7.25 -20.25
N ASP A 259 17.03 7.56 -20.54
CA ASP A 259 17.74 6.95 -21.67
C ASP A 259 17.95 5.45 -21.53
N LEU A 260 18.21 5.00 -20.28
CA LEU A 260 18.40 3.58 -19.98
C LEU A 260 17.08 2.82 -20.13
N ILE A 261 15.96 3.41 -19.70
CA ILE A 261 14.62 2.82 -19.85
C ILE A 261 14.23 2.73 -21.32
N ALA A 262 14.46 3.78 -22.11
CA ALA A 262 14.22 3.74 -23.55
C ALA A 262 15.04 2.64 -24.25
N GLN A 263 16.31 2.52 -23.90
CA GLN A 263 17.17 1.46 -24.43
C GLN A 263 16.70 0.05 -23.99
N LEU A 264 16.25 -0.10 -22.74
CA LEU A 264 15.71 -1.36 -22.23
C LEU A 264 14.49 -1.78 -23.05
N GLN A 265 13.56 -0.88 -23.29
CA GLN A 265 12.33 -1.13 -24.05
C GLN A 265 12.61 -1.54 -25.50
N ILE A 266 13.56 -0.87 -26.17
CA ILE A 266 14.01 -1.25 -27.51
C ILE A 266 14.59 -2.68 -27.52
N ARG A 267 15.36 -3.04 -26.51
CA ARG A 267 15.98 -4.36 -26.44
C ARG A 267 14.98 -5.48 -26.10
N GLN A 268 14.01 -5.18 -25.23
CA GLN A 268 12.92 -6.10 -24.94
C GLN A 268 12.10 -6.42 -26.19
N ASN A 269 11.71 -5.39 -26.95
CA ASN A 269 10.98 -5.59 -28.21
C ASN A 269 11.79 -6.42 -29.22
N LYS A 270 13.10 -6.18 -29.32
CA LYS A 270 13.97 -6.98 -30.18
C LYS A 270 14.06 -8.43 -29.70
N ARG A 271 14.09 -8.68 -28.40
CA ARG A 271 14.09 -10.03 -27.83
C ARG A 271 12.81 -10.76 -28.20
N LEU A 272 11.63 -10.15 -27.99
CA LEU A 272 10.33 -10.73 -28.32
C LEU A 272 10.23 -11.11 -29.80
N ASP A 273 10.57 -10.18 -30.71
CA ASP A 273 10.58 -10.45 -32.15
C ASP A 273 11.47 -11.68 -32.50
N ARG A 274 12.62 -11.84 -31.83
CA ARG A 274 13.51 -12.99 -32.07
C ARG A 274 13.01 -14.27 -31.40
N GLN A 275 12.32 -14.19 -30.27
CA GLN A 275 11.69 -15.37 -29.66
C GLN A 275 10.55 -15.91 -30.52
N GLU A 276 9.72 -15.05 -31.13
CA GLU A 276 8.70 -15.45 -32.09
C GLU A 276 9.29 -16.11 -33.33
N GLN A 277 10.39 -15.55 -33.84
CA GLN A 277 11.13 -16.16 -34.96
C GLN A 277 11.71 -17.54 -34.58
N LEU A 278 12.22 -17.70 -33.36
CA LEU A 278 12.74 -18.97 -32.85
C LEU A 278 11.62 -20.01 -32.72
N ALA A 279 10.49 -19.64 -32.15
CA ALA A 279 9.31 -20.52 -32.02
C ALA A 279 8.81 -20.98 -33.39
N SER A 280 8.73 -20.06 -34.37
CA SER A 280 8.37 -20.40 -35.74
C SER A 280 9.39 -21.36 -36.42
N CYS A 281 10.69 -21.18 -36.12
CA CYS A 281 11.75 -22.04 -36.61
C CYS A 281 11.66 -23.45 -36.02
N GLN A 282 11.44 -23.58 -34.73
CA GLN A 282 11.24 -24.87 -34.04
C GLN A 282 10.04 -25.62 -34.61
N LYS A 283 8.87 -24.92 -34.70
CA LYS A 283 7.65 -25.48 -35.26
C LYS A 283 7.85 -26.04 -36.70
N LEU A 284 8.63 -25.34 -37.53
CA LEU A 284 8.96 -25.83 -38.88
C LEU A 284 9.89 -27.02 -38.86
N LEU A 285 10.89 -27.05 -37.99
CA LEU A 285 11.81 -28.18 -37.85
C LEU A 285 11.07 -29.42 -37.35
N ASP A 286 10.14 -29.27 -36.41
CA ASP A 286 9.34 -30.40 -35.92
C ASP A 286 8.41 -30.95 -37.02
N LYS A 287 7.72 -30.09 -37.76
CA LYS A 287 6.93 -30.51 -38.93
C LYS A 287 7.78 -31.25 -39.99
N LEU A 288 9.01 -30.78 -40.23
CA LEU A 288 9.89 -31.45 -41.18
C LEU A 288 10.41 -32.81 -40.67
N LYS A 289 10.49 -33.01 -39.35
CA LYS A 289 10.81 -34.32 -38.74
C LYS A 289 9.64 -35.27 -38.87
N ASP A 290 8.43 -34.84 -38.52
CA ASP A 290 7.22 -35.64 -38.60
C ASP A 290 6.96 -36.11 -40.06
N ASP A 291 7.11 -35.19 -41.03
CA ASP A 291 6.98 -35.53 -42.46
C ASP A 291 8.04 -36.56 -42.96
N ILE A 292 9.21 -36.61 -42.34
CA ILE A 292 10.26 -37.59 -42.64
C ILE A 292 9.95 -38.94 -42.00
N ASP A 293 9.51 -38.96 -40.74
CA ASP A 293 9.24 -40.17 -39.97
C ASP A 293 7.97 -40.90 -40.46
N ASP A 294 6.93 -40.17 -40.95
CA ASP A 294 5.73 -40.74 -41.53
C ASP A 294 5.90 -41.32 -42.96
N GLY A 295 7.10 -41.25 -43.52
CA GLY A 295 7.38 -41.79 -44.85
C GLY A 295 6.61 -41.12 -46.01
N GLN A 296 5.93 -39.99 -45.73
CA GLN A 296 5.10 -39.25 -46.70
C GLN A 296 5.92 -38.36 -47.65
N LEU A 297 7.22 -38.22 -47.42
CA LEU A 297 8.13 -37.56 -48.35
C LEU A 297 8.51 -38.49 -49.49
N ASN A 298 7.61 -38.67 -50.42
CA ASN A 298 7.96 -39.19 -51.73
C ASN A 298 8.99 -38.25 -52.36
N LEU A 299 10.19 -38.76 -52.60
CA LEU A 299 11.35 -38.04 -53.17
C LEU A 299 11.06 -37.31 -54.49
N PHE A 300 9.85 -37.48 -55.06
CA PHE A 300 9.43 -36.96 -56.38
C PHE A 300 8.21 -36.06 -56.37
N ALA A 301 7.53 -35.81 -55.19
CA ALA A 301 6.36 -34.95 -55.13
C ALA A 301 6.75 -33.52 -54.73
N ALA A 302 7.23 -32.73 -55.67
CA ALA A 302 7.84 -31.42 -55.46
C ALA A 302 6.85 -30.28 -55.16
N GLU A 303 5.54 -30.44 -55.09
CA GLU A 303 4.65 -29.26 -55.17
C GLU A 303 3.56 -29.08 -54.10
N THR A 304 3.22 -30.04 -53.26
CA THR A 304 1.98 -29.90 -52.45
C THR A 304 2.16 -29.60 -50.93
N PRO A 305 3.17 -30.06 -50.19
CA PRO A 305 3.23 -29.78 -48.74
C PRO A 305 3.74 -28.38 -48.39
N ARG A 306 4.50 -27.72 -49.25
CA ARG A 306 5.26 -26.50 -48.92
C ARG A 306 4.47 -25.19 -48.95
N ARG A 307 3.24 -25.17 -49.44
CA ARG A 307 2.36 -23.99 -49.36
C ARG A 307 2.07 -23.62 -47.92
N ASN A 308 1.97 -24.58 -47.01
CA ASN A 308 1.68 -24.39 -45.59
C ASN A 308 2.85 -23.76 -44.80
N PHE A 309 4.09 -23.81 -45.30
CA PHE A 309 5.25 -23.21 -44.62
C PHE A 309 5.50 -21.75 -44.95
N THR A 310 4.67 -21.15 -45.80
CA THR A 310 4.94 -19.80 -46.32
C THR A 310 4.88 -18.74 -45.21
N GLN A 311 3.96 -18.89 -44.27
CA GLN A 311 3.76 -17.92 -43.19
C GLN A 311 4.90 -18.06 -42.17
N ASP A 312 5.25 -19.26 -41.78
CA ASP A 312 6.32 -19.54 -40.83
C ASP A 312 7.70 -19.15 -41.41
N LEU A 313 7.97 -19.43 -42.70
CA LEU A 313 9.20 -18.99 -43.35
C LEU A 313 9.31 -17.46 -43.50
N ARG A 314 8.20 -16.75 -43.69
CA ARG A 314 8.20 -15.29 -43.71
C ARG A 314 8.48 -14.68 -42.33
N ALA A 315 7.99 -15.30 -41.26
CA ALA A 315 8.28 -14.91 -39.90
C ALA A 315 9.79 -15.04 -39.58
N ILE A 316 10.40 -16.12 -40.01
CA ILE A 316 11.83 -16.42 -39.75
C ILE A 316 12.77 -15.59 -40.63
N TYR A 317 12.41 -15.37 -41.91
CA TYR A 317 13.19 -14.67 -42.92
C TYR A 317 12.36 -13.54 -43.58
N PRO A 318 12.10 -12.41 -42.90
CA PRO A 318 11.24 -11.36 -43.43
C PRO A 318 11.68 -10.79 -44.77
N LEU A 319 12.99 -10.71 -45.00
CA LEU A 319 13.58 -10.13 -46.21
C LEU A 319 13.82 -11.16 -47.35
N HIS A 320 13.83 -12.46 -47.02
CA HIS A 320 14.30 -13.51 -47.98
C HIS A 320 13.30 -14.65 -48.17
N ALA A 321 12.06 -14.54 -47.67
CA ALA A 321 11.03 -15.57 -47.78
C ALA A 321 10.47 -15.76 -49.20
N GLY A 322 11.29 -15.53 -50.18
CA GLY A 322 10.93 -15.68 -51.58
C GLY A 322 10.81 -17.14 -52.04
N ARG A 323 10.42 -17.34 -53.32
CA ARG A 323 10.27 -18.64 -53.98
C ARG A 323 11.49 -19.56 -53.81
N HIS A 324 12.70 -18.98 -53.64
CA HIS A 324 13.97 -19.70 -53.53
C HIS A 324 14.05 -20.63 -52.28
N LEU A 325 13.59 -20.21 -51.11
CA LEU A 325 13.62 -21.05 -49.89
C LEU A 325 12.66 -22.24 -50.00
N ARG A 326 11.57 -22.10 -50.74
CA ARG A 326 10.58 -23.17 -50.97
C ARG A 326 11.05 -24.23 -51.96
N SER A 327 11.95 -23.88 -52.88
CA SER A 327 12.47 -24.78 -53.87
C SER A 327 13.72 -25.57 -53.42
N LEU A 328 14.21 -25.32 -52.19
CA LEU A 328 15.36 -26.01 -51.64
C LEU A 328 15.04 -27.49 -51.34
N PRO A 329 15.97 -28.43 -51.57
CA PRO A 329 15.85 -29.80 -51.08
C PRO A 329 15.64 -29.80 -49.56
N THR A 330 14.87 -30.78 -49.04
CA THR A 330 14.47 -30.88 -47.62
C THR A 330 15.66 -30.85 -46.68
N ASP A 331 16.72 -31.60 -46.98
CA ASP A 331 17.96 -31.64 -46.18
C ASP A 331 18.68 -30.28 -46.13
N ARG A 332 18.67 -29.54 -47.23
CA ARG A 332 19.28 -28.20 -47.28
C ARG A 332 18.45 -27.20 -46.50
N LEU A 333 17.11 -27.29 -46.58
CA LEU A 333 16.20 -26.44 -45.80
C LEU A 333 16.34 -26.72 -44.30
N LYS A 334 16.38 -28.00 -43.92
CA LYS A 334 16.59 -28.42 -42.53
C LYS A 334 17.90 -27.85 -41.96
N LYS A 335 19.03 -28.05 -42.64
CA LYS A 335 20.32 -27.49 -42.23
C LYS A 335 20.33 -25.97 -42.12
N LEU A 336 19.59 -25.28 -42.97
CA LEU A 336 19.50 -23.84 -42.95
C LEU A 336 18.65 -23.37 -41.78
N LEU A 337 17.55 -24.04 -41.44
CA LEU A 337 16.73 -23.79 -40.29
C LEU A 337 17.48 -24.08 -38.97
N GLU A 338 18.20 -25.20 -38.88
CA GLU A 338 19.03 -25.53 -37.70
C GLU A 338 20.11 -24.46 -37.44
N ARG A 339 20.77 -23.99 -38.48
CA ARG A 339 21.71 -22.86 -38.37
C ARG A 339 21.02 -21.58 -37.91
N ARG A 340 19.84 -21.32 -38.44
CA ARG A 340 19.07 -20.12 -38.06
C ARG A 340 18.59 -20.22 -36.65
N GLN A 341 18.10 -21.36 -36.19
CA GLN A 341 17.74 -21.65 -34.82
C GLN A 341 18.90 -21.33 -33.87
N SER A 342 20.08 -21.91 -34.11
CA SER A 342 21.27 -21.66 -33.29
C SER A 342 21.68 -20.18 -33.27
N GLN A 343 21.50 -19.44 -34.36
CA GLN A 343 21.76 -18.01 -34.42
C GLN A 343 20.73 -17.23 -33.56
N LEU A 344 19.44 -17.57 -33.65
CA LEU A 344 18.37 -16.94 -32.88
C LEU A 344 18.51 -17.22 -31.39
N GLU A 345 18.82 -18.46 -31.00
CA GLU A 345 19.08 -18.84 -29.60
C GLU A 345 20.23 -18.02 -29.00
N ARG A 346 21.36 -17.90 -29.71
CA ARG A 346 22.48 -17.04 -29.25
C ARG A 346 22.09 -15.57 -29.14
N PHE A 347 21.28 -15.07 -30.08
CA PHE A 347 20.84 -13.69 -30.05
C PHE A 347 19.88 -13.43 -28.91
N VAL A 348 18.92 -14.32 -28.67
CA VAL A 348 17.99 -14.26 -27.55
C VAL A 348 18.75 -14.24 -26.21
N ALA A 349 19.67 -15.20 -26.02
CA ALA A 349 20.50 -15.27 -24.81
C ALA A 349 21.33 -14.00 -24.58
N LEU A 350 21.89 -13.41 -25.66
CA LEU A 350 22.61 -12.14 -25.57
C LEU A 350 21.68 -10.97 -25.18
N CYS A 351 20.48 -10.94 -25.74
CA CYS A 351 19.49 -9.93 -25.39
C CYS A 351 19.05 -10.05 -23.92
N GLU A 352 18.81 -11.27 -23.45
CA GLU A 352 18.44 -11.55 -22.05
C GLU A 352 19.53 -11.10 -21.09
N SER A 353 20.79 -11.45 -21.34
CA SER A 353 21.92 -10.99 -20.53
C SER A 353 22.01 -9.46 -20.46
N ARG A 354 21.81 -8.78 -21.59
CA ARG A 354 21.85 -7.31 -21.63
C ARG A 354 20.66 -6.67 -20.95
N VAL A 355 19.46 -7.22 -21.12
CA VAL A 355 18.23 -6.76 -20.42
C VAL A 355 18.43 -6.88 -18.90
N GLU A 356 18.95 -8.01 -18.44
CA GLU A 356 19.20 -8.21 -17.01
C GLU A 356 20.26 -7.24 -16.46
N HIS A 357 21.34 -7.00 -17.20
CA HIS A 357 22.34 -6.00 -16.81
C HIS A 357 21.73 -4.59 -16.69
N MET A 358 20.88 -4.18 -17.64
CA MET A 358 20.19 -2.89 -17.60
C MET A 358 19.20 -2.81 -16.43
N ARG A 359 18.49 -3.89 -16.13
CA ARG A 359 17.63 -3.99 -14.94
C ARG A 359 18.42 -3.86 -13.64
N GLN A 360 19.59 -4.46 -13.55
CA GLN A 360 20.48 -4.29 -12.40
C GLN A 360 20.93 -2.83 -12.24
N GLN A 361 21.23 -2.14 -13.34
CA GLN A 361 21.55 -0.71 -13.31
C GLN A 361 20.35 0.14 -12.83
N LEU A 362 19.12 -0.20 -13.24
CA LEU A 362 17.91 0.47 -12.77
C LEU A 362 17.68 0.24 -11.27
N ARG A 363 17.81 -1.00 -10.79
CA ARG A 363 17.73 -1.32 -9.33
C ARG A 363 18.79 -0.56 -8.51
N GLN A 364 20.00 -0.43 -9.03
CA GLN A 364 21.03 0.41 -8.42
C GLN A 364 20.65 1.90 -8.42
N GLY A 365 19.96 2.36 -9.45
CA GLY A 365 19.41 3.71 -9.54
C GLY A 365 18.36 3.98 -8.46
N GLU A 366 17.43 3.06 -8.24
CA GLU A 366 16.42 3.12 -7.17
C GLU A 366 17.10 3.16 -5.79
N ARG A 367 18.06 2.27 -5.56
CA ARG A 367 18.81 2.26 -4.31
C ARG A 367 19.54 3.58 -4.05
N ARG A 368 20.24 4.13 -5.04
CA ARG A 368 20.91 5.45 -4.93
C ARG A 368 19.92 6.58 -4.68
N THR A 369 18.72 6.51 -5.27
CA THR A 369 17.67 7.49 -5.04
C THR A 369 17.18 7.41 -3.60
N LEU A 370 16.96 6.22 -3.07
CA LEU A 370 16.58 6.00 -1.68
C LEU A 370 17.66 6.45 -0.68
N GLU A 371 18.93 6.15 -0.95
CA GLU A 371 20.06 6.55 -0.11
C GLU A 371 20.19 8.09 0.02
N ARG A 372 19.76 8.83 -1.01
CA ARG A 372 19.76 10.31 -1.03
C ARG A 372 18.52 10.94 -0.43
N ALA A 373 17.44 10.16 -0.32
CA ALA A 373 16.19 10.65 0.21
C ALA A 373 16.32 11.01 1.70
N GLN A 374 15.90 12.21 2.05
CA GLN A 374 15.82 12.66 3.43
C GLN A 374 14.48 12.35 4.06
N LEU A 375 13.38 12.53 3.32
CA LEU A 375 12.06 12.13 3.78
C LEU A 375 11.55 10.95 2.95
N VAL A 376 11.29 9.86 3.65
CA VAL A 376 10.75 8.62 3.06
C VAL A 376 9.38 8.37 3.65
N PHE A 377 8.38 8.31 2.80
CA PHE A 377 6.99 8.05 3.18
C PHE A 377 6.61 6.62 2.84
N SER A 378 6.11 5.86 3.81
CA SER A 378 5.63 4.49 3.60
C SER A 378 4.60 4.10 4.64
N THR A 379 3.78 3.08 4.36
CA THR A 379 2.96 2.48 5.42
C THR A 379 3.84 1.68 6.39
N MET A 380 3.35 1.44 7.60
CA MET A 380 4.05 0.60 8.58
C MET A 380 4.28 -0.82 8.05
N SER A 381 3.31 -1.38 7.32
CA SER A 381 3.49 -2.67 6.64
C SER A 381 4.55 -2.58 5.54
N GLY A 382 4.59 -1.47 4.80
CA GLY A 382 5.63 -1.21 3.80
C GLY A 382 7.03 -1.22 4.38
N ALA A 383 7.22 -0.77 5.63
CA ALA A 383 8.53 -0.74 6.28
C ALA A 383 9.16 -2.14 6.46
N TYR A 384 8.35 -3.20 6.63
CA TYR A 384 8.86 -4.58 6.75
C TYR A 384 8.60 -5.47 5.55
N LEU A 385 7.71 -5.08 4.62
CA LEU A 385 7.44 -5.83 3.40
C LEU A 385 8.35 -5.43 2.25
N ASN A 386 8.64 -4.13 2.12
CA ASN A 386 9.37 -3.62 0.98
C ASN A 386 10.86 -3.87 1.12
N ASN A 387 11.44 -4.58 0.14
CA ASN A 387 12.85 -4.95 0.15
C ASN A 387 13.80 -3.74 0.13
N HIS A 388 13.36 -2.58 -0.34
CA HIS A 388 14.15 -1.35 -0.29
C HIS A 388 14.21 -0.75 1.13
N LEU A 389 13.18 -0.96 1.97
CA LEU A 389 13.10 -0.39 3.32
C LEU A 389 13.61 -1.32 4.42
N LYS A 390 13.53 -2.62 4.21
CA LYS A 390 13.79 -3.64 5.24
C LYS A 390 15.14 -3.50 5.95
N ASN A 391 16.16 -3.01 5.25
CA ASN A 391 17.52 -2.83 5.77
C ASN A 391 17.92 -1.36 5.90
N GLU A 392 16.98 -0.43 5.76
CA GLU A 392 17.26 1.00 5.86
C GLU A 392 17.21 1.48 7.31
N ARG A 393 17.99 2.52 7.58
CA ARG A 393 18.06 3.20 8.89
C ARG A 393 17.73 4.65 8.71
N PHE A 394 17.09 5.20 9.71
CA PHE A 394 16.66 6.59 9.73
C PHE A 394 17.13 7.28 11.01
N ASP A 395 17.43 8.55 10.93
CA ASP A 395 17.70 9.34 12.14
C ASP A 395 16.41 9.49 12.96
N VAL A 396 15.31 9.72 12.27
CA VAL A 396 13.99 9.96 12.88
C VAL A 396 12.95 9.02 12.26
N VAL A 397 12.10 8.45 13.10
CA VAL A 397 10.89 7.75 12.66
C VAL A 397 9.68 8.49 13.23
N VAL A 398 8.82 8.96 12.33
CA VAL A 398 7.54 9.60 12.64
C VAL A 398 6.43 8.60 12.37
N ILE A 399 5.66 8.28 13.40
CA ILE A 399 4.58 7.29 13.37
C ILE A 399 3.27 8.05 13.50
N GLU A 400 2.52 8.18 12.41
CA GLU A 400 1.19 8.75 12.40
C GLU A 400 0.14 7.67 12.71
N GLU A 401 -0.95 8.05 13.34
CA GLU A 401 -2.01 7.15 13.84
C GLU A 401 -1.45 6.02 14.73
N ALA A 402 -0.44 6.35 15.56
CA ALA A 402 0.25 5.41 16.45
C ALA A 402 -0.70 4.70 17.43
N GLY A 403 -1.82 5.34 17.80
CA GLY A 403 -2.83 4.78 18.69
C GLY A 403 -3.56 3.56 18.12
N MET A 404 -3.65 3.44 16.80
CA MET A 404 -4.38 2.37 16.10
C MET A 404 -3.49 1.22 15.64
N ALA A 405 -2.17 1.37 15.70
CA ALA A 405 -1.23 0.37 15.22
C ALA A 405 -0.99 -0.72 16.27
N VAL A 406 -0.89 -1.98 15.82
CA VAL A 406 -0.54 -3.09 16.71
C VAL A 406 0.87 -2.93 17.26
N LEU A 407 1.05 -3.22 18.55
CA LEU A 407 2.31 -2.99 19.26
C LEU A 407 3.55 -3.62 18.59
N PRO A 408 3.50 -4.87 18.06
CA PRO A 408 4.66 -5.46 17.38
C PRO A 408 5.13 -4.67 16.15
N THR A 409 4.20 -4.09 15.38
CA THR A 409 4.55 -3.26 14.22
C THR A 409 5.22 -1.95 14.66
N LEU A 410 4.70 -1.33 15.74
CA LEU A 410 5.32 -0.12 16.31
C LEU A 410 6.73 -0.40 16.83
N PHE A 411 6.93 -1.57 17.46
CA PHE A 411 8.25 -1.98 17.95
C PHE A 411 9.25 -2.10 16.81
N TYR A 412 8.85 -2.76 15.70
CA TYR A 412 9.70 -2.88 14.53
C TYR A 412 10.02 -1.51 13.91
N CYS A 413 9.01 -0.68 13.65
CA CYS A 413 9.22 0.65 13.06
C CYS A 413 10.13 1.53 13.95
N ALA A 414 9.95 1.48 15.27
CA ALA A 414 10.77 2.23 16.20
C ALA A 414 12.25 1.76 16.22
N ALA A 415 12.50 0.46 15.99
CA ALA A 415 13.86 -0.08 15.90
C ALA A 415 14.64 0.42 14.65
N LEU A 416 13.96 1.03 13.67
CA LEU A 416 14.60 1.66 12.52
C LEU A 416 15.16 3.05 12.82
N ALA A 417 14.78 3.67 13.97
CA ALA A 417 15.19 5.02 14.35
C ALA A 417 16.51 5.03 15.13
N SER A 418 17.52 5.74 14.66
CA SER A 418 18.79 5.88 15.37
C SER A 418 18.76 6.95 16.48
N GLN A 419 18.01 8.03 16.31
CA GLN A 419 18.04 9.19 17.19
C GLN A 419 16.69 9.50 17.82
N LYS A 420 15.62 9.63 17.04
CA LYS A 420 14.34 10.14 17.51
C LYS A 420 13.15 9.29 17.05
N ILE A 421 12.16 9.18 17.94
CA ILE A 421 10.83 8.64 17.61
C ILE A 421 9.79 9.69 17.96
N ILE A 422 8.89 9.93 17.02
CA ILE A 422 7.76 10.83 17.18
C ILE A 422 6.48 10.03 16.91
N ALA A 423 5.69 9.80 17.94
CA ALA A 423 4.43 9.09 17.86
C ALA A 423 3.27 10.09 17.86
N VAL A 424 2.58 10.22 16.74
CA VAL A 424 1.43 11.10 16.56
C VAL A 424 0.17 10.24 16.58
N GLY A 425 -0.81 10.59 17.40
CA GLY A 425 -2.03 9.79 17.49
C GLY A 425 -3.01 10.34 18.54
N ASP A 426 -3.98 9.51 18.85
CA ASP A 426 -4.98 9.83 19.84
C ASP A 426 -5.32 8.59 20.69
N PRO A 427 -5.00 8.60 21.99
CA PRO A 427 -5.28 7.46 22.87
C PRO A 427 -6.79 7.25 23.16
N ARG A 428 -7.63 8.23 22.86
CA ARG A 428 -9.09 8.17 23.08
C ARG A 428 -9.87 7.76 21.84
N GLN A 429 -9.19 7.59 20.68
CA GLN A 429 -9.78 7.00 19.49
C GLN A 429 -9.66 5.48 19.50
N LEU A 430 -10.06 4.83 18.40
CA LEU A 430 -10.08 3.38 18.31
C LEU A 430 -8.68 2.78 18.60
N PRO A 431 -8.60 1.77 19.48
CA PRO A 431 -7.37 1.01 19.71
C PRO A 431 -7.06 0.09 18.53
N PRO A 432 -5.88 -0.56 18.53
CA PRO A 432 -5.54 -1.58 17.55
C PRO A 432 -6.60 -2.69 17.48
N ILE A 433 -6.97 -3.10 16.27
CA ILE A 433 -7.96 -4.15 16.04
C ILE A 433 -7.25 -5.51 16.05
N VAL A 434 -7.66 -6.40 16.96
CA VAL A 434 -7.26 -7.79 17.00
C VAL A 434 -8.49 -8.69 16.98
N GLN A 435 -8.43 -9.81 16.24
CA GLN A 435 -9.54 -10.75 16.09
C GLN A 435 -9.59 -11.76 17.26
N SER A 436 -8.45 -12.03 17.84
CA SER A 436 -8.34 -12.96 18.94
C SER A 436 -8.94 -12.41 20.22
N ARG A 437 -9.78 -13.22 20.87
CA ARG A 437 -10.33 -12.92 22.21
C ARG A 437 -9.41 -13.34 23.35
N ALA A 438 -8.25 -13.93 23.05
CA ALA A 438 -7.31 -14.38 24.05
C ALA A 438 -6.66 -13.20 24.80
N PRO A 439 -6.73 -13.13 26.14
CA PRO A 439 -6.22 -12.00 26.90
C PRO A 439 -4.74 -11.69 26.67
N PHE A 440 -3.92 -12.72 26.40
CA PHE A 440 -2.49 -12.52 26.14
C PHE A 440 -2.24 -11.85 24.80
N VAL A 441 -3.06 -12.13 23.76
CA VAL A 441 -2.99 -11.47 22.46
C VAL A 441 -3.36 -9.99 22.60
N TYR A 442 -4.49 -9.71 23.27
CA TYR A 442 -4.90 -8.34 23.51
C TYR A 442 -3.83 -7.54 24.26
N ARG A 443 -3.26 -8.10 25.34
CA ARG A 443 -2.19 -7.40 26.09
C ARG A 443 -0.94 -7.10 25.26
N ALA A 444 -0.59 -7.97 24.33
CA ALA A 444 0.62 -7.86 23.53
C ALA A 444 0.43 -7.11 22.20
N MET A 445 -0.81 -6.99 21.70
CA MET A 445 -1.07 -6.43 20.36
C MET A 445 -2.16 -5.37 20.34
N GLY A 446 -3.23 -5.53 21.16
CA GLY A 446 -4.46 -4.75 21.05
C GLY A 446 -4.51 -3.52 21.96
N ARG A 447 -3.44 -3.21 22.70
CA ARG A 447 -3.37 -2.01 23.54
C ARG A 447 -2.86 -0.83 22.74
N ASN A 448 -3.33 0.35 23.06
CA ASN A 448 -2.81 1.60 22.52
C ASN A 448 -1.39 1.85 23.06
N ILE A 449 -0.48 2.35 22.23
CA ILE A 449 0.90 2.63 22.63
C ILE A 449 1.01 3.72 23.71
N PHE A 450 0.10 4.70 23.72
CA PHE A 450 0.05 5.71 24.78
C PHE A 450 -0.21 5.06 26.13
N ASP A 451 -1.13 4.10 26.23
CA ASP A 451 -1.42 3.39 27.49
C ASP A 451 -0.25 2.50 27.95
N VAL A 452 0.59 2.06 27.02
CA VAL A 452 1.77 1.25 27.33
C VAL A 452 2.94 2.08 27.78
N SER A 453 3.17 3.23 27.12
CA SER A 453 4.35 4.07 27.30
C SER A 453 4.14 5.24 28.25
N VAL A 454 2.97 5.86 28.20
CA VAL A 454 2.65 7.11 28.93
C VAL A 454 1.25 7.03 29.59
N PRO A 455 1.09 6.21 30.64
CA PRO A 455 -0.22 5.93 31.23
C PRO A 455 -0.93 7.17 31.80
N ALA A 456 -0.20 8.26 32.05
CA ALA A 456 -0.76 9.56 32.48
C ALA A 456 -0.34 10.66 31.49
N PRO A 457 -0.89 10.68 30.26
CA PRO A 457 -0.37 11.52 29.18
C PRO A 457 -0.47 13.02 29.42
N LEU A 458 -1.46 13.51 30.19
CA LEU A 458 -1.59 14.93 30.51
C LEU A 458 -0.52 15.45 31.50
N ASN A 459 0.11 14.56 32.26
CA ASN A 459 1.13 14.88 33.23
C ASN A 459 2.51 14.31 32.84
N ASN A 460 2.83 14.33 31.56
CA ASN A 460 4.06 13.73 31.05
C ASN A 460 4.80 14.72 30.15
N ASP A 461 6.06 15.00 30.46
CA ASP A 461 6.90 15.98 29.75
C ASP A 461 7.22 15.58 28.30
N PHE A 462 6.96 14.32 27.92
CA PHE A 462 7.17 13.81 26.55
C PHE A 462 5.88 13.75 25.73
N VAL A 463 4.78 14.33 26.25
CA VAL A 463 3.49 14.40 25.58
C VAL A 463 3.09 15.85 25.33
N ALA A 464 2.79 16.18 24.09
CA ALA A 464 2.19 17.46 23.72
C ALA A 464 0.74 17.23 23.27
N LEU A 465 -0.21 17.79 24.03
CA LEU A 465 -1.64 17.80 23.66
C LEU A 465 -1.90 18.96 22.70
N LEU A 466 -2.50 18.68 21.55
CA LEU A 466 -3.10 19.67 20.66
C LEU A 466 -4.50 20.01 21.20
N ASP A 467 -4.65 21.15 21.83
CA ASP A 467 -5.83 21.49 22.63
C ASP A 467 -6.93 22.23 21.87
N THR A 468 -6.68 22.69 20.65
CA THR A 468 -7.63 23.53 19.90
C THR A 468 -8.11 22.82 18.63
N GLN A 469 -9.41 22.59 18.50
CA GLN A 469 -10.03 21.97 17.33
C GLN A 469 -10.58 23.02 16.35
N TYR A 470 -10.54 22.70 15.04
CA TYR A 470 -10.89 23.53 13.89
C TYR A 470 -11.97 22.91 12.99
N ARG A 471 -12.58 21.81 13.40
CA ARG A 471 -13.44 20.99 12.53
C ARG A 471 -14.92 21.07 12.92
N MET A 472 -15.19 20.87 14.19
CA MET A 472 -16.55 20.64 14.67
C MET A 472 -17.19 21.94 15.13
N HIS A 473 -18.52 22.06 14.93
CA HIS A 473 -19.29 23.10 15.61
C HIS A 473 -19.03 23.03 17.11
N PRO A 474 -18.94 24.17 17.84
CA PRO A 474 -18.59 24.20 19.25
C PRO A 474 -19.47 23.33 20.17
N ALA A 475 -20.77 23.18 19.85
CA ALA A 475 -21.65 22.29 20.60
C ALA A 475 -21.27 20.81 20.48
N ILE A 476 -20.89 20.37 19.27
CA ILE A 476 -20.39 19.00 19.03
C ILE A 476 -19.03 18.83 19.72
N GLY A 477 -18.14 19.80 19.53
CA GLY A 477 -16.81 19.79 20.13
C GLY A 477 -16.85 19.75 21.66
N ARG A 478 -17.77 20.47 22.31
CA ARG A 478 -17.95 20.40 23.77
C ARG A 478 -18.39 19.02 24.23
N LEU A 479 -19.39 18.42 23.59
CA LEU A 479 -19.81 17.06 23.93
C LEU A 479 -18.64 16.06 23.84
N VAL A 480 -17.86 16.14 22.77
CA VAL A 480 -16.67 15.27 22.57
C VAL A 480 -15.60 15.57 23.62
N SER A 481 -15.36 16.85 23.94
CA SER A 481 -14.41 17.29 24.96
C SER A 481 -14.77 16.75 26.34
N ASP A 482 -16.02 16.89 26.75
CA ASP A 482 -16.49 16.48 28.07
C ASP A 482 -16.51 14.96 28.24
N LEU A 483 -16.88 14.20 27.17
CA LEU A 483 -16.99 12.75 27.25
C LEU A 483 -15.63 12.02 27.15
N TYR A 484 -14.66 12.58 26.40
CA TYR A 484 -13.46 11.83 26.04
C TYR A 484 -12.13 12.53 26.37
N TYR A 485 -12.15 13.85 26.58
CA TYR A 485 -10.92 14.64 26.74
C TYR A 485 -10.92 15.52 28.01
N ASP A 486 -11.69 15.16 29.01
CA ASP A 486 -11.72 15.80 30.34
C ASP A 486 -11.92 17.35 30.27
N GLY A 487 -12.69 17.83 29.29
CA GLY A 487 -12.91 19.24 29.04
C GLY A 487 -11.73 20.03 28.49
N GLN A 488 -10.65 19.34 28.02
CA GLN A 488 -9.40 19.99 27.59
C GLN A 488 -9.46 20.63 26.20
N LEU A 489 -10.46 20.27 25.36
CA LEU A 489 -10.53 20.81 24.01
C LEU A 489 -11.13 22.21 23.98
N ARG A 490 -10.40 23.11 23.37
CA ARG A 490 -10.83 24.45 22.99
C ARG A 490 -11.38 24.44 21.56
N HIS A 491 -12.16 25.45 21.24
CA HIS A 491 -12.76 25.60 19.91
C HIS A 491 -12.23 26.90 19.31
N ASP A 492 -11.68 26.79 18.10
CA ASP A 492 -11.27 27.96 17.33
C ASP A 492 -12.50 28.77 16.88
N GLU A 493 -12.37 30.09 16.79
CA GLU A 493 -13.45 30.99 16.39
C GLU A 493 -13.98 30.66 14.98
N SER A 494 -13.13 30.16 14.08
CA SER A 494 -13.53 29.71 12.73
C SER A 494 -14.59 28.60 12.74
N THR A 495 -14.70 27.84 13.82
CA THR A 495 -15.70 26.75 13.93
C THR A 495 -17.13 27.28 14.13
N GLN A 496 -17.29 28.57 14.45
CA GLN A 496 -18.60 29.25 14.55
C GLN A 496 -19.16 29.63 13.18
N LEU A 497 -18.33 29.67 12.13
CA LEU A 497 -18.73 30.06 10.77
C LEU A 497 -19.61 29.01 10.05
N THR A 498 -19.85 27.84 10.65
CA THR A 498 -20.74 26.79 10.11
C THR A 498 -22.23 27.02 10.45
N ILE A 499 -22.61 28.21 10.85
CA ILE A 499 -23.99 28.60 11.24
C ILE A 499 -24.98 28.31 10.09
N ASP A 500 -24.62 28.54 8.86
CA ASP A 500 -25.46 28.29 7.69
C ASP A 500 -26.01 26.85 7.59
N ILE A 501 -25.28 25.85 8.05
CA ILE A 501 -25.72 24.45 8.05
C ILE A 501 -26.68 24.22 9.23
N VAL A 502 -26.40 24.84 10.36
CA VAL A 502 -27.19 24.68 11.60
C VAL A 502 -28.62 25.23 11.44
N ASP A 503 -28.78 26.29 10.64
CA ASP A 503 -30.09 26.91 10.40
C ASP A 503 -30.94 26.24 9.34
N ARG A 504 -30.42 25.16 8.70
CA ARG A 504 -31.11 24.39 7.65
C ARG A 504 -31.93 23.23 8.21
N ALA A 505 -32.97 22.85 7.46
CA ALA A 505 -33.71 21.62 7.74
C ALA A 505 -32.78 20.37 7.67
N PRO A 506 -33.08 19.27 8.41
CA PRO A 506 -34.37 19.00 9.08
C PRO A 506 -34.53 19.59 10.48
N TYR A 507 -33.50 20.11 11.11
CA TYR A 507 -33.56 20.60 12.51
C TYR A 507 -32.90 21.97 12.68
N PRO A 508 -33.50 23.03 12.19
CA PRO A 508 -32.93 24.37 12.26
C PRO A 508 -32.60 24.80 13.72
N GLY A 509 -31.45 25.43 13.91
CA GLY A 509 -30.96 25.89 15.20
C GLY A 509 -30.36 24.81 16.10
N SER A 510 -30.28 23.56 15.64
CA SER A 510 -29.80 22.43 16.44
C SER A 510 -28.60 21.73 15.79
N PRO A 511 -27.37 22.05 16.20
CA PRO A 511 -26.16 21.46 15.59
C PRO A 511 -25.91 20.01 15.99
N LEU A 512 -26.60 19.52 17.03
CA LEU A 512 -26.49 18.15 17.54
C LEU A 512 -27.85 17.62 17.93
N ILE A 513 -28.23 16.46 17.40
CA ILE A 513 -29.55 15.87 17.61
C ILE A 513 -29.41 14.39 17.96
N LEU A 514 -30.09 13.97 18.99
CA LEU A 514 -30.30 12.57 19.34
C LEU A 514 -31.74 12.17 19.01
N LEU A 515 -31.91 11.22 18.09
CA LEU A 515 -33.19 10.60 17.78
C LEU A 515 -33.30 9.26 18.48
N ASP A 516 -34.05 9.20 19.55
CA ASP A 516 -34.35 7.97 20.29
C ASP A 516 -35.58 7.30 19.67
N THR A 517 -35.44 6.09 19.16
CA THR A 517 -36.56 5.28 18.62
C THR A 517 -37.37 4.59 19.72
N MET A 518 -37.05 4.79 20.99
CA MET A 518 -37.77 4.26 22.15
C MET A 518 -37.97 2.75 22.11
N GLY A 519 -37.02 2.02 21.51
CA GLY A 519 -37.10 0.59 21.36
C GLY A 519 -38.14 0.11 20.31
N GLN A 520 -38.74 1.01 19.53
CA GLN A 520 -39.77 0.65 18.54
C GLN A 520 -39.21 0.02 17.26
N THR A 521 -37.89 -0.03 17.11
CA THR A 521 -37.23 -0.61 15.96
C THR A 521 -36.51 -1.90 16.33
N GLN A 522 -36.50 -2.89 15.41
CA GLN A 522 -35.86 -4.18 15.66
C GLN A 522 -34.65 -4.38 14.76
N CYS A 523 -33.54 -4.83 15.36
CA CYS A 523 -32.34 -5.19 14.67
C CYS A 523 -32.34 -6.68 14.32
N GLN A 524 -32.16 -7.02 13.04
CA GLN A 524 -32.11 -8.40 12.56
C GLN A 524 -30.66 -8.79 12.22
N LYS A 525 -30.30 -10.04 12.55
CA LYS A 525 -29.04 -10.63 12.17
C LYS A 525 -29.13 -11.24 10.77
N THR A 526 -28.21 -10.88 9.89
CA THR A 526 -28.15 -11.42 8.52
C THR A 526 -27.39 -12.76 8.47
N LYS A 527 -27.52 -13.47 7.33
CA LYS A 527 -26.75 -14.72 7.08
C LYS A 527 -25.24 -14.49 7.07
N SER A 528 -24.78 -13.28 6.72
CA SER A 528 -23.37 -12.86 6.72
C SER A 528 -22.87 -12.41 8.11
N TYR A 529 -23.59 -12.72 9.19
CA TYR A 529 -23.30 -12.26 10.56
C TYR A 529 -23.28 -10.73 10.75
N SER A 530 -23.72 -9.97 9.76
CA SER A 530 -23.97 -8.53 9.86
C SER A 530 -25.34 -8.26 10.55
N ARG A 531 -25.65 -7.00 10.77
CA ARG A 531 -26.94 -6.60 11.35
C ARG A 531 -27.61 -5.56 10.46
N VAL A 532 -28.93 -5.59 10.42
CA VAL A 532 -29.76 -4.62 9.71
C VAL A 532 -30.95 -4.21 10.58
N ASN A 533 -31.34 -2.96 10.45
CA ASN A 533 -32.55 -2.38 11.04
C ASN A 533 -33.20 -1.52 9.95
N GLU A 534 -34.27 -2.02 9.35
CA GLU A 534 -34.91 -1.38 8.20
C GLU A 534 -35.52 -0.03 8.56
N SER A 535 -36.15 0.07 9.71
CA SER A 535 -36.77 1.33 10.16
C SER A 535 -35.72 2.42 10.38
N SER A 536 -34.59 2.09 11.01
CA SER A 536 -33.48 3.02 11.19
C SER A 536 -32.81 3.38 9.86
N ALA A 537 -32.73 2.43 8.91
CA ALA A 537 -32.17 2.70 7.58
C ALA A 537 -33.05 3.68 6.79
N ARG A 538 -34.37 3.50 6.85
CA ARG A 538 -35.34 4.40 6.21
C ARG A 538 -35.30 5.78 6.81
N LEU A 539 -35.32 5.90 8.16
CA LEU A 539 -35.22 7.16 8.87
C LEU A 539 -33.93 7.93 8.50
N ALA A 540 -32.79 7.24 8.49
CA ALA A 540 -31.51 7.85 8.10
C ALA A 540 -31.53 8.36 6.64
N ALA A 541 -32.12 7.59 5.72
CA ALA A 541 -32.23 7.98 4.34
C ALA A 541 -33.18 9.18 4.12
N GLU A 542 -34.32 9.21 4.82
CA GLU A 542 -35.28 10.32 4.79
C GLU A 542 -34.66 11.61 5.35
N LEU A 543 -33.90 11.52 6.45
CA LEU A 543 -33.17 12.66 7.01
C LEU A 543 -32.10 13.18 6.04
N ALA A 544 -31.36 12.28 5.40
CA ALA A 544 -30.39 12.67 4.39
C ALA A 544 -31.05 13.36 3.20
N LEU A 545 -32.22 12.88 2.75
CA LEU A 545 -33.00 13.51 1.69
C LEU A 545 -33.48 14.91 2.10
N HIS A 546 -34.01 15.08 3.32
CA HIS A 546 -34.42 16.39 3.85
C HIS A 546 -33.26 17.36 3.89
N ALA A 547 -32.10 16.92 4.38
CA ALA A 547 -30.88 17.73 4.45
C ALA A 547 -30.42 18.15 3.03
N ALA A 548 -30.44 17.22 2.07
CA ALA A 548 -30.08 17.52 0.67
C ALA A 548 -31.05 18.53 0.03
N ASN A 549 -32.36 18.38 0.25
CA ASN A 549 -33.38 19.29 -0.24
C ASN A 549 -33.28 20.69 0.39
N SER A 550 -32.69 20.80 1.57
CA SER A 550 -32.40 22.11 2.21
C SER A 550 -31.09 22.75 1.71
N GLY A 551 -30.42 22.14 0.74
CA GLY A 551 -29.21 22.65 0.12
C GLY A 551 -27.90 22.28 0.85
N ILE A 552 -27.92 21.28 1.75
CA ILE A 552 -26.69 20.73 2.32
C ILE A 552 -26.01 19.85 1.27
N GLN A 553 -24.81 20.21 0.85
CA GLN A 553 -24.11 19.56 -0.27
C GLN A 553 -23.31 18.32 0.14
N SER A 554 -22.84 18.26 1.38
CA SER A 554 -22.01 17.17 1.89
C SER A 554 -22.69 16.51 3.08
N ILE A 555 -23.16 15.26 2.88
CA ILE A 555 -23.90 14.49 3.88
C ILE A 555 -23.27 13.12 4.02
N GLY A 556 -22.80 12.78 5.23
CA GLY A 556 -22.27 11.47 5.57
C GLY A 556 -23.27 10.67 6.42
N VAL A 557 -23.59 9.44 6.01
CA VAL A 557 -24.36 8.48 6.82
C VAL A 557 -23.46 7.34 7.23
N ILE A 558 -23.22 7.22 8.54
CA ILE A 558 -22.25 6.26 9.10
C ILE A 558 -22.98 5.18 9.89
N THR A 559 -22.61 3.93 9.67
CA THR A 559 -23.12 2.77 10.41
C THR A 559 -22.03 1.73 10.61
N PRO A 560 -22.01 0.98 11.74
CA PRO A 560 -20.98 -0.03 12.02
C PRO A 560 -21.16 -1.34 11.23
N TYR A 561 -22.25 -1.50 10.46
CA TYR A 561 -22.57 -2.75 9.78
C TYR A 561 -22.66 -2.57 8.27
N ASN A 562 -21.87 -3.32 7.49
CA ASN A 562 -21.83 -3.23 6.03
C ASN A 562 -23.21 -3.49 5.37
N GLU A 563 -23.99 -4.47 5.86
CA GLU A 563 -25.33 -4.73 5.30
C GLU A 563 -26.30 -3.59 5.60
N GLN A 564 -26.14 -2.90 6.73
CA GLN A 564 -26.92 -1.69 7.04
C GLN A 564 -26.54 -0.55 6.09
N ALA A 565 -25.25 -0.35 5.80
CA ALA A 565 -24.79 0.66 4.86
C ALA A 565 -25.34 0.40 3.44
N LYS A 566 -25.30 -0.86 2.98
CA LYS A 566 -25.90 -1.26 1.69
C LYS A 566 -27.41 -0.99 1.64
N LEU A 567 -28.12 -1.32 2.73
CA LEU A 567 -29.56 -1.08 2.84
C LEU A 567 -29.90 0.40 2.79
N ILE A 568 -29.18 1.24 3.56
CA ILE A 568 -29.34 2.69 3.54
C ILE A 568 -29.11 3.23 2.13
N GLY A 569 -27.99 2.87 1.48
CA GLY A 569 -27.67 3.30 0.12
C GLY A 569 -28.70 2.84 -0.91
N LYS A 570 -29.34 1.66 -0.74
CA LYS A 570 -30.45 1.22 -1.57
C LYS A 570 -31.66 2.13 -1.39
N ILE A 571 -32.09 2.40 -0.15
CA ILE A 571 -33.24 3.24 0.15
C ILE A 571 -33.00 4.69 -0.31
N MET A 572 -31.79 5.23 -0.14
CA MET A 572 -31.44 6.56 -0.64
C MET A 572 -31.62 6.68 -2.16
N ARG A 573 -31.21 5.66 -2.93
CA ARG A 573 -31.46 5.61 -4.38
C ARG A 573 -32.93 5.51 -4.75
N GLU A 574 -33.72 4.72 -4.00
CA GLU A 574 -35.17 4.61 -4.18
C GLU A 574 -35.89 5.95 -3.92
N LEU A 575 -35.34 6.75 -2.98
CA LEU A 575 -35.82 8.10 -2.69
C LEU A 575 -35.34 9.18 -3.68
N GLY A 576 -34.55 8.80 -4.70
CA GLY A 576 -34.10 9.70 -5.76
C GLY A 576 -32.86 10.54 -5.43
N LEU A 577 -32.12 10.19 -4.37
CA LEU A 577 -30.82 10.83 -4.09
C LEU A 577 -29.81 10.45 -5.18
N LYS A 578 -29.10 11.43 -5.73
CA LYS A 578 -28.08 11.20 -6.76
C LYS A 578 -26.95 10.32 -6.22
N LYS A 579 -26.31 9.55 -7.08
CA LYS A 579 -25.23 8.60 -6.73
C LYS A 579 -24.07 9.28 -6.00
N GLU A 580 -23.77 10.53 -6.32
CA GLU A 580 -22.75 11.37 -5.66
C GLU A 580 -23.08 11.71 -4.21
N LEU A 581 -24.35 11.60 -3.80
CA LEU A 581 -24.81 11.79 -2.43
C LEU A 581 -25.12 10.45 -1.72
N ALA A 582 -24.93 9.31 -2.40
CA ALA A 582 -25.25 7.98 -1.88
C ALA A 582 -24.02 7.14 -1.48
N GLU A 583 -22.81 7.65 -1.74
CA GLU A 583 -21.53 7.13 -1.25
C GLU A 583 -21.14 7.90 0.00
#